data_835fcc9df2f412edf1a76a6e124e4b2d
#
_entry.id   835fcc9df2f412edf1a76a6e124e4b2d
#
_cell.length_a   1.000
_cell.length_b   1.000
_cell.length_c   1.000
_cell.angle_alpha   90.00
_cell.angle_beta   90.00
_cell.angle_gamma   90.00
#
_symmetry.space_group_name_H-M   'P 1'
#
loop_
_entity.id
_entity.type
_entity.pdbx_description
1 polymer ?
#
loop_
_entity_poly.entity_id
_entity_poly.type
_entity_poly.pdbx_seq_one_letter_code
_entity_poly.pdbx_strand_id
1 'polypeptide(L)'
;MKLIGQSCLKIALLFALAMCIACAGAQQASGTDSEATLDYIHKTWDPLTRSMSSCESLVDVKVRDKEDAKAVLYVPADMSLTEKVQALQQSCKIEIIPLPRRIEKLGDVRPEELRASGLLYLPNPYVVPGGRFNEMYGWDSYFILLGLEADHREELAKGIVDNFLFEVEHYGSVLNANRTYYLTRSQPPFLTSMIRAVYENPKSFARSQQGRAQAREWLAHAYAMAVKDHATWERPEHKAGATGLARYYDYGTGPVPEMADDDAFYVNVIRWLIAHPHQGGDGFLVKGSEHPDAAESARLKMTSCDVHASVVCMKAWFGGFRLSRDYFEGDRAMRESGFDPSNRFGPFSGLTHHFAPVCLNSLLYRYERDLQHLALLLGDDRESAHWDRRAQARAAAIQRYLWRAKDGEFADFDFTRARTSTYAYVTSLYPLWAGFATREQATKLESQLNLFERPGGLSMSNTNTGLQWDEPFGWAPANWIAVAGLHAYGFRADAARIAEHFDTTVDAGFAADGTIREKYNVGSGNADVKVSTGYTGNQVGFGWTNAVYLKMQEIVPKSTAPN
;
A
#
# COMPACT_ATOMS: atom_id res chain seq x y z
N MET A 1 -5.86 21.73 -68.84
CA MET A 1 -4.99 21.39 -67.71
C MET A 1 -4.88 22.45 -66.61
N LYS A 2 -5.89 23.32 -66.41
CA LYS A 2 -5.87 24.36 -65.34
C LYS A 2 -7.02 24.26 -64.31
N LEU A 3 -7.92 23.27 -64.46
CA LEU A 3 -9.09 23.13 -63.58
C LEU A 3 -8.94 22.02 -62.49
N ILE A 4 -7.94 21.11 -62.61
CA ILE A 4 -7.74 20.01 -61.66
C ILE A 4 -6.87 20.44 -60.46
N GLY A 5 -6.03 21.46 -60.60
CA GLY A 5 -5.14 21.89 -59.51
C GLY A 5 -5.81 22.68 -58.36
N GLN A 6 -6.93 23.35 -58.60
CA GLN A 6 -7.63 24.15 -57.58
C GLN A 6 -8.53 23.31 -56.64
N SER A 7 -9.01 22.15 -57.07
CA SER A 7 -9.84 21.30 -56.25
C SER A 7 -9.03 20.48 -55.23
N CYS A 8 -7.81 20.01 -55.58
CA CYS A 8 -6.94 19.29 -54.67
C CYS A 8 -6.39 20.19 -53.55
N LEU A 9 -6.13 21.47 -53.83
CA LEU A 9 -5.61 22.43 -52.82
C LEU A 9 -6.69 22.80 -51.78
N LYS A 10 -7.96 22.89 -52.21
CA LYS A 10 -9.08 23.19 -51.28
C LYS A 10 -9.43 21.98 -50.41
N ILE A 11 -9.28 20.74 -50.87
CA ILE A 11 -9.51 19.51 -50.10
C ILE A 11 -8.37 19.35 -49.06
N ALA A 12 -7.12 19.64 -49.43
CA ALA A 12 -6.00 19.57 -48.52
C ALA A 12 -6.08 20.64 -47.40
N LEU A 13 -6.55 21.87 -47.71
CA LEU A 13 -6.78 22.92 -46.69
C LEU A 13 -7.96 22.56 -45.75
N LEU A 14 -9.03 21.94 -46.26
CA LEU A 14 -10.16 21.50 -45.44
C LEU A 14 -9.78 20.36 -44.51
N PHE A 15 -8.94 19.43 -44.94
CA PHE A 15 -8.42 18.36 -44.08
C PHE A 15 -7.45 18.89 -43.02
N ALA A 16 -6.57 19.84 -43.36
CA ALA A 16 -5.67 20.49 -42.40
C ALA A 16 -6.46 21.34 -41.36
N LEU A 17 -7.51 22.03 -41.76
CA LEU A 17 -8.36 22.80 -40.87
C LEU A 17 -9.20 21.90 -39.96
N ALA A 18 -9.74 20.78 -40.47
CA ALA A 18 -10.47 19.77 -39.68
C ALA A 18 -9.55 19.08 -38.68
N MET A 19 -8.29 18.79 -39.03
CA MET A 19 -7.30 18.20 -38.14
C MET A 19 -6.86 19.18 -37.04
N CYS A 20 -6.70 20.50 -37.36
CA CYS A 20 -6.42 21.54 -36.36
C CYS A 20 -7.61 21.78 -35.41
N ILE A 21 -8.85 21.73 -35.91
CA ILE A 21 -10.06 21.88 -35.07
C ILE A 21 -10.23 20.64 -34.16
N ALA A 22 -9.93 19.43 -34.65
CA ALA A 22 -9.97 18.21 -33.86
C ALA A 22 -8.86 18.19 -32.78
N CYS A 23 -7.64 18.65 -33.08
CA CYS A 23 -6.57 18.80 -32.11
C CYS A 23 -6.86 19.92 -31.09
N ALA A 24 -7.44 21.04 -31.49
CA ALA A 24 -7.83 22.14 -30.58
C ALA A 24 -9.02 21.72 -29.68
N GLY A 25 -9.98 20.96 -30.22
CA GLY A 25 -11.09 20.40 -29.44
C GLY A 25 -10.67 19.35 -28.44
N ALA A 26 -9.71 18.49 -28.80
CA ALA A 26 -9.13 17.49 -27.87
C ALA A 26 -8.30 18.15 -26.76
N GLN A 27 -7.53 19.22 -27.05
CA GLN A 27 -6.78 19.95 -26.04
C GLN A 27 -7.67 20.78 -25.11
N GLN A 28 -8.79 21.35 -25.58
CA GLN A 28 -9.75 22.05 -24.72
C GLN A 28 -10.56 21.08 -23.84
N ALA A 29 -10.93 19.91 -24.35
CA ALA A 29 -11.61 18.88 -23.53
C ALA A 29 -10.70 18.37 -22.40
N SER A 30 -9.42 18.08 -22.68
CA SER A 30 -8.48 17.60 -21.65
C SER A 30 -8.21 18.63 -20.55
N GLY A 31 -8.19 19.92 -20.85
CA GLY A 31 -7.99 20.99 -19.86
C GLY A 31 -9.19 21.18 -18.91
N THR A 32 -10.41 21.03 -19.40
CA THR A 32 -11.62 21.13 -18.57
C THR A 32 -11.84 19.90 -17.67
N ASP A 33 -11.45 18.71 -18.13
CA ASP A 33 -11.57 17.47 -17.36
C ASP A 33 -10.58 17.46 -16.19
N SER A 34 -9.34 17.86 -16.40
CA SER A 34 -8.32 17.97 -15.35
C SER A 34 -8.69 19.00 -14.26
N GLU A 35 -9.29 20.15 -14.61
CA GLU A 35 -9.74 21.13 -13.63
C GLU A 35 -10.88 20.59 -12.75
N ALA A 36 -11.82 19.85 -13.35
CA ALA A 36 -12.91 19.22 -12.61
C ALA A 36 -12.42 18.10 -11.68
N THR A 37 -11.43 17.32 -12.12
CA THR A 37 -10.76 16.29 -11.29
C THR A 37 -10.06 16.93 -10.09
N LEU A 38 -9.32 18.03 -10.30
CA LEU A 38 -8.65 18.76 -9.21
C LEU A 38 -9.66 19.33 -8.20
N ASP A 39 -10.75 19.96 -8.67
CA ASP A 39 -11.81 20.48 -7.80
C ASP A 39 -12.47 19.38 -6.95
N TYR A 40 -12.69 18.20 -7.52
CA TYR A 40 -13.16 17.03 -6.80
C TYR A 40 -12.17 16.60 -5.72
N ILE A 41 -10.88 16.49 -6.04
CA ILE A 41 -9.84 16.07 -5.09
C ILE A 41 -9.80 17.01 -3.89
N HIS A 42 -9.75 18.34 -4.13
CA HIS A 42 -9.72 19.35 -3.06
C HIS A 42 -10.90 19.25 -2.11
N LYS A 43 -12.09 18.85 -2.61
CA LYS A 43 -13.32 18.67 -1.82
C LYS A 43 -13.40 17.31 -1.13
N THR A 44 -12.64 16.31 -1.55
CA THR A 44 -12.78 14.93 -1.08
C THR A 44 -12.05 14.68 0.24
N TRP A 45 -11.07 15.49 0.64
CA TRP A 45 -10.33 15.29 1.89
C TRP A 45 -11.23 15.34 3.13
N ASP A 46 -12.18 16.27 3.20
CA ASP A 46 -13.07 16.41 4.36
C ASP A 46 -13.99 15.19 4.53
N PRO A 47 -14.71 14.68 3.48
CA PRO A 47 -15.50 13.46 3.57
C PRO A 47 -14.68 12.19 3.89
N LEU A 48 -13.39 12.15 3.54
CA LEU A 48 -12.51 11.04 3.88
C LEU A 48 -11.86 11.17 5.26
N THR A 49 -12.01 12.32 5.92
CA THR A 49 -11.45 12.51 7.26
C THR A 49 -12.31 11.81 8.31
N ARG A 50 -11.64 11.10 9.22
CA ARG A 50 -12.23 10.45 10.38
C ARG A 50 -11.64 11.02 11.67
N SER A 51 -12.43 10.99 12.72
CA SER A 51 -11.99 11.39 14.07
C SER A 51 -12.61 10.49 15.11
N MET A 52 -11.81 9.97 16.02
CA MET A 52 -12.28 9.20 17.17
C MET A 52 -13.09 10.04 18.18
N SER A 53 -13.37 11.32 17.86
CA SER A 53 -14.29 12.18 18.60
C SER A 53 -15.66 12.33 17.92
N SER A 54 -15.90 11.65 16.80
CA SER A 54 -17.15 11.65 16.04
C SER A 54 -17.81 10.28 16.07
N CYS A 55 -19.10 10.23 16.41
CA CYS A 55 -19.88 8.99 16.39
C CYS A 55 -19.90 8.35 14.99
N GLU A 56 -19.95 9.15 13.94
CA GLU A 56 -19.95 8.65 12.56
C GLU A 56 -18.69 7.86 12.23
N SER A 57 -17.52 8.32 12.70
CA SER A 57 -16.24 7.62 12.51
C SER A 57 -16.13 6.34 13.34
N LEU A 58 -16.88 6.23 14.45
CA LEU A 58 -16.86 5.11 15.37
C LEU A 58 -17.88 4.02 15.02
N VAL A 59 -18.88 4.34 14.19
CA VAL A 59 -19.83 3.34 13.70
C VAL A 59 -19.10 2.43 12.73
N ASP A 60 -18.85 1.20 13.17
CA ASP A 60 -18.20 0.19 12.36
C ASP A 60 -19.12 -0.31 11.25
N VAL A 61 -18.84 0.10 10.01
CA VAL A 61 -19.61 -0.32 8.83
C VAL A 61 -19.60 -1.84 8.60
N LYS A 62 -18.60 -2.54 9.14
CA LYS A 62 -18.47 -4.00 9.06
C LYS A 62 -19.38 -4.76 10.03
N VAL A 63 -19.98 -4.05 11.00
CA VAL A 63 -20.94 -4.62 11.95
C VAL A 63 -22.31 -3.94 11.90
N ARG A 64 -22.48 -2.88 11.11
CA ARG A 64 -23.69 -2.06 11.01
C ARG A 64 -24.95 -2.90 10.70
N ASP A 65 -24.81 -3.91 9.84
CA ASP A 65 -25.93 -4.72 9.35
C ASP A 65 -26.21 -5.96 10.21
N LYS A 66 -25.47 -6.12 11.33
CA LYS A 66 -25.72 -7.20 12.30
C LYS A 66 -26.63 -6.65 13.41
N GLU A 67 -27.88 -7.11 13.46
CA GLU A 67 -28.83 -6.79 14.53
C GLU A 67 -28.16 -7.01 15.89
N ASP A 68 -28.25 -6.00 16.80
CA ASP A 68 -27.65 -5.99 18.14
C ASP A 68 -26.12 -5.90 18.27
N ALA A 69 -25.35 -5.80 17.19
CA ALA A 69 -23.90 -5.62 17.30
C ALA A 69 -23.54 -4.17 17.68
N LYS A 70 -22.98 -3.97 18.88
CA LYS A 70 -22.39 -2.69 19.27
C LYS A 70 -21.01 -2.55 18.66
N ALA A 71 -20.71 -1.38 18.11
CA ALA A 71 -19.35 -1.04 17.74
C ALA A 71 -18.44 -1.03 18.98
N VAL A 72 -17.23 -1.57 18.84
CA VAL A 72 -16.25 -1.65 19.93
C VAL A 72 -15.03 -0.79 19.57
N LEU A 73 -14.63 0.06 20.50
CA LEU A 73 -13.39 0.82 20.46
C LEU A 73 -12.44 0.28 21.53
N TYR A 74 -11.29 -0.23 21.11
CA TYR A 74 -10.24 -0.64 22.03
C TYR A 74 -9.28 0.52 22.29
N VAL A 75 -8.92 0.70 23.54
CA VAL A 75 -7.94 1.70 23.99
C VAL A 75 -6.72 1.00 24.59
N PRO A 76 -5.51 1.63 24.60
CA PRO A 76 -4.34 1.05 25.26
C PRO A 76 -4.63 0.66 26.72
N ALA A 77 -4.05 -0.44 27.19
CA ALA A 77 -4.31 -0.99 28.53
C ALA A 77 -3.93 -0.03 29.67
N ASP A 78 -2.92 0.82 29.45
CA ASP A 78 -2.39 1.79 30.41
C ASP A 78 -2.94 3.21 30.19
N MET A 79 -3.85 3.39 29.24
CA MET A 79 -4.44 4.70 28.95
C MET A 79 -5.56 5.03 29.93
N SER A 80 -5.42 6.15 30.65
CA SER A 80 -6.52 6.74 31.40
C SER A 80 -7.52 7.36 30.44
N LEU A 81 -8.77 6.90 30.49
CA LEU A 81 -9.84 7.46 29.66
C LEU A 81 -10.10 8.92 30.05
N THR A 82 -9.90 9.83 29.12
CA THR A 82 -10.29 11.24 29.33
C THR A 82 -11.82 11.36 29.38
N GLU A 83 -12.34 12.42 30.03
CA GLU A 83 -13.78 12.70 30.06
C GLU A 83 -14.38 12.73 28.64
N LYS A 84 -13.63 13.23 27.66
CA LYS A 84 -14.05 13.28 26.25
C LYS A 84 -14.27 11.86 25.68
N VAL A 85 -13.34 10.93 25.92
CA VAL A 85 -13.46 9.54 25.45
C VAL A 85 -14.59 8.82 26.20
N GLN A 86 -14.75 9.05 27.50
CA GLN A 86 -15.85 8.48 28.28
C GLN A 86 -17.23 8.96 27.78
N ALA A 87 -17.34 10.24 27.40
CA ALA A 87 -18.57 10.80 26.84
C ALA A 87 -18.98 10.13 25.51
N LEU A 88 -18.04 9.64 24.69
CA LEU A 88 -18.35 8.92 23.46
C LEU A 88 -19.13 7.63 23.69
N GLN A 89 -18.88 6.94 24.80
CA GLN A 89 -19.59 5.71 25.14
C GLN A 89 -21.10 5.94 25.30
N GLN A 90 -21.47 7.09 25.85
CA GLN A 90 -22.89 7.45 26.04
C GLN A 90 -23.50 8.01 24.75
N SER A 91 -22.81 8.93 24.08
CA SER A 91 -23.33 9.63 22.90
C SER A 91 -23.37 8.76 21.65
N CYS A 92 -22.42 7.84 21.46
CA CYS A 92 -22.27 7.07 20.23
C CYS A 92 -22.78 5.62 20.30
N LYS A 93 -23.28 5.17 21.45
CA LYS A 93 -23.75 3.77 21.68
C LYS A 93 -22.68 2.73 21.38
N ILE A 94 -21.41 3.07 21.58
CA ILE A 94 -20.27 2.17 21.43
C ILE A 94 -19.86 1.59 22.77
N GLU A 95 -19.09 0.51 22.74
CA GLU A 95 -18.43 -0.03 23.92
C GLU A 95 -16.93 0.30 23.85
N ILE A 96 -16.37 0.91 24.91
CA ILE A 96 -14.95 1.20 25.02
C ILE A 96 -14.33 0.18 25.95
N ILE A 97 -13.33 -0.57 25.43
CA ILE A 97 -12.71 -1.69 26.13
C ILE A 97 -11.19 -1.45 26.20
N PRO A 98 -10.55 -1.47 27.36
CA PRO A 98 -9.09 -1.51 27.44
C PRO A 98 -8.55 -2.80 26.83
N LEU A 99 -7.42 -2.72 26.12
CA LEU A 99 -6.67 -3.91 25.72
C LEU A 99 -6.25 -4.71 26.97
N PRO A 100 -6.15 -6.05 26.88
CA PRO A 100 -5.93 -6.90 28.07
C PRO A 100 -4.56 -6.66 28.72
N ARG A 101 -3.61 -6.08 28.00
CA ARG A 101 -2.25 -5.75 28.46
C ARG A 101 -1.59 -4.75 27.53
N ARG A 102 -0.50 -4.13 28.00
CA ARG A 102 0.38 -3.31 27.18
C ARG A 102 0.97 -4.14 26.04
N ILE A 103 1.07 -3.54 24.87
CA ILE A 103 1.64 -4.17 23.68
C ILE A 103 3.01 -3.53 23.42
N GLU A 104 4.06 -4.34 23.48
CA GLU A 104 5.43 -3.91 23.16
C GLU A 104 5.82 -4.27 21.72
N LYS A 105 5.13 -5.27 21.14
CA LYS A 105 5.41 -5.78 19.79
C LYS A 105 4.18 -6.43 19.17
N LEU A 106 4.19 -6.54 17.84
CA LEU A 106 3.18 -7.28 17.10
C LEU A 106 3.04 -8.71 17.63
N GLY A 107 1.80 -9.16 17.80
CA GLY A 107 1.46 -10.50 18.29
C GLY A 107 1.46 -10.66 19.81
N ASP A 108 1.79 -9.62 20.61
CA ASP A 108 1.66 -9.70 22.09
C ASP A 108 0.21 -9.84 22.53
N VAL A 109 -0.72 -9.29 21.78
CA VAL A 109 -2.17 -9.53 21.89
C VAL A 109 -2.64 -10.08 20.56
N ARG A 110 -3.34 -11.20 20.61
CA ARG A 110 -3.91 -11.84 19.42
C ARG A 110 -5.40 -11.52 19.30
N PRO A 111 -5.93 -11.41 18.07
CA PRO A 111 -7.35 -11.16 17.86
C PRO A 111 -8.28 -12.13 18.58
N GLU A 112 -7.87 -13.41 18.67
CA GLU A 112 -8.63 -14.50 19.31
C GLU A 112 -8.75 -14.35 20.83
N GLU A 113 -7.89 -13.51 21.45
CA GLU A 113 -7.95 -13.19 22.88
C GLU A 113 -8.99 -12.09 23.20
N LEU A 114 -9.46 -11.39 22.16
CA LEU A 114 -10.36 -10.28 22.30
C LEU A 114 -11.82 -10.72 22.17
N ARG A 115 -12.71 -10.05 22.92
CA ARG A 115 -14.13 -10.39 22.97
C ARG A 115 -14.83 -10.21 21.62
N ALA A 116 -14.44 -9.19 20.86
CA ALA A 116 -14.99 -8.86 19.55
C ALA A 116 -13.95 -8.13 18.72
N SER A 117 -14.13 -8.13 17.40
CA SER A 117 -13.37 -7.24 16.53
C SER A 117 -13.81 -5.79 16.73
N GLY A 118 -12.88 -4.84 16.70
CA GLY A 118 -13.18 -3.42 16.86
C GLY A 118 -12.05 -2.53 16.37
N LEU A 119 -12.31 -1.22 16.35
CA LEU A 119 -11.30 -0.21 16.05
C LEU A 119 -10.34 -0.05 17.23
N LEU A 120 -9.11 0.34 16.93
CA LEU A 120 -8.11 0.77 17.90
C LEU A 120 -8.08 2.29 17.94
N TYR A 121 -8.04 2.85 19.15
CA TYR A 121 -8.08 4.29 19.37
C TYR A 121 -6.88 5.02 18.77
N LEU A 122 -7.15 6.15 18.11
CA LEU A 122 -6.15 7.10 17.61
C LEU A 122 -6.51 8.52 18.09
N PRO A 123 -5.52 9.31 18.57
CA PRO A 123 -5.81 10.60 19.21
C PRO A 123 -6.15 11.73 18.23
N ASN A 124 -5.68 11.66 16.97
CA ASN A 124 -5.83 12.75 16.00
C ASN A 124 -6.78 12.36 14.85
N PRO A 125 -7.37 13.35 14.14
CA PRO A 125 -8.03 13.09 12.87
C PRO A 125 -7.08 12.48 11.85
N TYR A 126 -7.62 11.67 10.95
CA TYR A 126 -6.88 11.00 9.89
C TYR A 126 -7.75 10.80 8.65
N VAL A 127 -7.11 10.59 7.49
CA VAL A 127 -7.80 10.31 6.22
C VAL A 127 -7.82 8.82 5.98
N VAL A 128 -9.00 8.28 5.64
CA VAL A 128 -9.17 6.88 5.27
C VAL A 128 -8.89 6.66 3.78
N PRO A 129 -8.53 5.43 3.35
CA PRO A 129 -8.26 5.14 1.94
C PRO A 129 -9.42 5.46 1.00
N GLY A 130 -10.64 5.15 1.41
CA GLY A 130 -11.86 5.39 0.63
C GLY A 130 -13.09 5.44 1.52
N GLY A 131 -14.21 5.91 0.97
CA GLY A 131 -15.42 6.22 1.75
C GLY A 131 -16.04 5.05 2.52
N ARG A 132 -15.75 3.80 2.15
CA ARG A 132 -16.22 2.61 2.89
C ARG A 132 -15.38 2.25 4.12
N PHE A 133 -14.22 2.90 4.31
CA PHE A 133 -13.29 2.59 5.39
C PHE A 133 -13.47 3.56 6.56
N ASN A 134 -13.23 3.06 7.77
CA ASN A 134 -13.10 3.86 8.98
C ASN A 134 -11.72 3.72 9.63
N GLU A 135 -10.88 2.86 9.07
CA GLU A 135 -9.52 2.63 9.54
C GLU A 135 -8.51 3.52 8.83
N MET A 136 -7.48 3.97 9.56
CA MET A 136 -6.24 4.54 9.03
C MET A 136 -5.31 3.39 8.63
N TYR A 137 -4.91 3.34 7.37
CA TYR A 137 -4.03 2.29 6.85
C TYR A 137 -2.58 2.77 6.77
N GLY A 138 -1.63 1.85 7.01
CA GLY A 138 -0.20 2.14 7.13
C GLY A 138 0.40 2.82 5.90
N TRP A 139 0.59 2.09 4.80
CA TRP A 139 1.28 2.63 3.62
C TRP A 139 0.44 3.59 2.80
N ASP A 140 -0.91 3.43 2.79
CA ASP A 140 -1.85 4.34 2.14
C ASP A 140 -1.64 5.77 2.62
N SER A 141 -1.44 5.92 3.93
CA SER A 141 -1.24 7.22 4.58
C SER A 141 0.01 7.95 4.11
N TYR A 142 1.06 7.26 3.64
CA TYR A 142 2.21 7.93 3.05
C TYR A 142 1.82 8.70 1.78
N PHE A 143 1.10 8.05 0.87
CA PHE A 143 0.67 8.69 -0.36
C PHE A 143 -0.35 9.78 -0.07
N ILE A 144 -1.35 9.50 0.78
CA ILE A 144 -2.35 10.48 1.22
C ILE A 144 -1.67 11.74 1.79
N LEU A 145 -0.67 11.56 2.65
CA LEU A 145 0.09 12.66 3.25
C LEU A 145 0.73 13.55 2.20
N LEU A 146 1.33 12.98 1.14
CA LEU A 146 1.91 13.76 0.05
C LEU A 146 0.86 14.65 -0.64
N GLY A 147 -0.36 14.13 -0.82
CA GLY A 147 -1.47 14.91 -1.37
C GLY A 147 -1.97 15.99 -0.43
N LEU A 148 -2.07 15.69 0.87
CA LEU A 148 -2.46 16.68 1.88
C LEU A 148 -1.47 17.84 1.95
N GLU A 149 -0.17 17.58 1.86
CA GLU A 149 0.86 18.62 1.82
C GLU A 149 0.78 19.45 0.53
N ALA A 150 0.53 18.82 -0.62
CA ALA A 150 0.31 19.52 -1.89
C ALA A 150 -0.94 20.42 -1.83
N ASP A 151 -1.96 19.99 -1.08
CA ASP A 151 -3.23 20.71 -0.88
C ASP A 151 -3.26 21.59 0.38
N HIS A 152 -2.12 21.87 0.98
CA HIS A 152 -1.95 22.77 2.13
C HIS A 152 -2.77 22.37 3.38
N ARG A 153 -2.86 21.06 3.64
CA ARG A 153 -3.52 20.45 4.82
C ARG A 153 -2.47 19.92 5.83
N GLU A 154 -1.44 20.73 6.13
CA GLU A 154 -0.27 20.33 6.91
C GLU A 154 -0.62 19.83 8.32
N GLU A 155 -1.64 20.40 8.97
CA GLU A 155 -2.09 19.94 10.29
C GLU A 155 -2.65 18.51 10.25
N LEU A 156 -3.42 18.18 9.22
CA LEU A 156 -3.99 16.84 9.04
C LEU A 156 -2.88 15.84 8.68
N ALA A 157 -1.93 16.23 7.81
CA ALA A 157 -0.75 15.42 7.49
C ALA A 157 0.09 15.11 8.73
N LYS A 158 0.36 16.12 9.58
CA LYS A 158 1.07 15.92 10.85
C LYS A 158 0.27 15.03 11.81
N GLY A 159 -1.05 15.23 11.93
CA GLY A 159 -1.93 14.41 12.77
C GLY A 159 -1.89 12.93 12.41
N ILE A 160 -1.79 12.58 11.12
CA ILE A 160 -1.59 11.21 10.65
C ILE A 160 -0.26 10.64 11.15
N VAL A 161 0.83 11.40 11.06
CA VAL A 161 2.13 10.94 11.57
C VAL A 161 2.08 10.76 13.09
N ASP A 162 1.50 11.72 13.83
CA ASP A 162 1.34 11.63 15.28
C ASP A 162 0.53 10.38 15.68
N ASN A 163 -0.45 9.97 14.89
CA ASN A 163 -1.19 8.72 15.09
C ASN A 163 -0.30 7.49 14.90
N PHE A 164 0.61 7.48 13.91
CA PHE A 164 1.56 6.37 13.77
C PHE A 164 2.58 6.32 14.90
N LEU A 165 3.04 7.48 15.38
CA LEU A 165 3.90 7.51 16.57
C LEU A 165 3.16 6.91 17.78
N PHE A 166 1.87 7.21 17.94
CA PHE A 166 1.01 6.63 18.97
C PHE A 166 0.83 5.10 18.77
N GLU A 167 0.65 4.61 17.54
CA GLU A 167 0.58 3.16 17.26
C GLU A 167 1.87 2.46 17.68
N VAL A 168 3.02 3.01 17.31
CA VAL A 168 4.32 2.42 17.69
C VAL A 168 4.51 2.42 19.21
N GLU A 169 4.10 3.48 19.90
CA GLU A 169 4.20 3.59 21.34
C GLU A 169 3.31 2.57 22.06
N HIS A 170 2.05 2.46 21.66
CA HIS A 170 1.01 1.74 22.40
C HIS A 170 0.62 0.38 21.79
N TYR A 171 0.83 0.19 20.49
CA TYR A 171 0.50 -1.07 19.79
C TYR A 171 1.73 -1.78 19.22
N GLY A 172 2.93 -1.25 19.51
CA GLY A 172 4.21 -1.92 19.31
C GLY A 172 4.86 -1.74 17.93
N SER A 173 4.12 -1.29 16.90
CA SER A 173 4.61 -0.98 15.55
C SER A 173 3.53 -0.20 14.79
N VAL A 174 3.85 0.32 13.60
CA VAL A 174 2.84 0.73 12.62
C VAL A 174 2.02 -0.50 12.23
N LEU A 175 0.72 -0.43 12.38
CA LEU A 175 -0.19 -1.52 12.04
C LEU A 175 -0.58 -1.48 10.54
N ASN A 176 -1.07 -2.61 10.03
CA ASN A 176 -1.70 -2.64 8.71
C ASN A 176 -2.85 -1.62 8.64
N ALA A 177 -3.68 -1.58 9.71
CA ALA A 177 -4.61 -0.49 10.00
C ALA A 177 -4.99 -0.54 11.49
N ASN A 178 -5.59 0.53 12.03
CA ASN A 178 -5.98 0.63 13.43
C ASN A 178 -7.23 -0.21 13.77
N ARG A 179 -7.12 -1.53 13.60
CA ARG A 179 -8.16 -2.51 13.93
C ARG A 179 -7.57 -3.73 14.62
N THR A 180 -8.32 -4.32 15.54
CA THR A 180 -7.84 -5.39 16.43
C THR A 180 -7.27 -6.60 15.70
N TYR A 181 -7.78 -7.00 14.56
CA TYR A 181 -7.26 -8.14 13.83
C TYR A 181 -5.93 -7.85 13.09
N TYR A 182 -5.45 -6.61 13.11
CA TYR A 182 -4.13 -6.21 12.62
C TYR A 182 -3.05 -6.11 13.71
N LEU A 183 -3.35 -6.46 14.96
CA LEU A 183 -2.36 -6.49 16.04
C LEU A 183 -1.21 -7.49 15.83
N THR A 184 -1.29 -8.29 14.78
CA THR A 184 -0.27 -9.27 14.40
C THR A 184 0.49 -8.90 13.13
N ARG A 185 0.13 -7.76 12.46
CA ARG A 185 0.62 -7.45 11.11
C ARG A 185 0.85 -5.97 10.90
N SER A 186 2.00 -5.64 10.27
CA SER A 186 2.33 -4.31 9.79
C SER A 186 1.94 -4.12 8.30
N GLN A 187 2.47 -3.08 7.67
CA GLN A 187 2.42 -2.80 6.23
C GLN A 187 3.79 -2.30 5.73
N PRO A 188 4.00 -2.07 4.41
CA PRO A 188 5.26 -1.54 3.89
C PRO A 188 5.74 -0.30 4.66
N PRO A 189 7.02 -0.27 5.10
CA PRO A 189 7.51 0.70 6.09
C PRO A 189 7.82 2.07 5.48
N PHE A 190 6.89 3.01 5.58
CA PHE A 190 7.03 4.39 5.11
C PHE A 190 7.14 5.43 6.25
N LEU A 191 7.15 5.03 7.52
CA LEU A 191 7.06 5.98 8.65
C LEU A 191 8.14 7.06 8.60
N THR A 192 9.40 6.72 8.34
CA THR A 192 10.47 7.72 8.29
C THR A 192 10.33 8.71 7.14
N SER A 193 9.82 8.26 5.99
CA SER A 193 9.54 9.14 4.86
C SER A 193 8.40 10.11 5.17
N MET A 194 7.38 9.68 5.94
CA MET A 194 6.31 10.55 6.45
C MET A 194 6.84 11.55 7.50
N ILE A 195 7.66 11.10 8.44
CA ILE A 195 8.30 11.98 9.44
C ILE A 195 9.12 13.07 8.75
N ARG A 196 9.90 12.71 7.72
CA ARG A 196 10.69 13.67 6.95
C ARG A 196 9.81 14.66 6.21
N ALA A 197 8.77 14.20 5.52
CA ALA A 197 7.85 15.07 4.80
C ALA A 197 7.28 16.15 5.74
N VAL A 198 6.74 15.75 6.90
CA VAL A 198 6.20 16.69 7.89
C VAL A 198 7.29 17.60 8.48
N TYR A 199 8.45 17.08 8.86
CA TYR A 199 9.48 17.89 9.53
C TYR A 199 10.14 18.89 8.57
N GLU A 200 10.38 18.50 7.33
CA GLU A 200 11.03 19.33 6.31
C GLU A 200 10.04 20.33 5.67
N ASN A 201 8.72 20.16 5.87
CA ASN A 201 7.72 21.13 5.40
C ASN A 201 7.74 22.39 6.29
N PRO A 202 8.07 23.57 5.72
CA PRO A 202 8.22 24.82 6.49
C PRO A 202 6.91 25.34 7.10
N LYS A 203 5.77 24.76 6.78
CA LYS A 203 4.44 25.14 7.28
C LYS A 203 3.96 24.25 8.43
N SER A 204 4.57 23.09 8.66
CA SER A 204 4.16 22.15 9.72
C SER A 204 4.40 22.68 11.13
N PHE A 205 5.35 23.61 11.29
CA PHE A 205 5.69 24.19 12.60
C PHE A 205 5.82 25.72 12.51
N ALA A 206 5.45 26.41 13.60
CA ALA A 206 5.59 27.86 13.68
C ALA A 206 7.07 28.28 13.55
N ARG A 207 7.33 29.37 12.80
CA ARG A 207 8.69 29.90 12.58
C ARG A 207 9.29 30.63 13.77
N SER A 208 8.57 30.77 14.89
CA SER A 208 9.05 31.36 16.15
C SER A 208 10.15 30.51 16.80
N GLN A 209 10.85 31.09 17.79
CA GLN A 209 11.80 30.32 18.59
C GLN A 209 11.14 29.14 19.32
N GLN A 210 9.94 29.36 19.85
CA GLN A 210 9.13 28.31 20.48
C GLN A 210 8.74 27.22 19.48
N GLY A 211 8.29 27.59 18.27
CA GLY A 211 7.95 26.61 17.23
C GLY A 211 9.14 25.75 16.80
N ARG A 212 10.36 26.34 16.71
CA ARG A 212 11.58 25.57 16.44
C ARG A 212 11.92 24.59 17.57
N ALA A 213 11.72 24.98 18.83
CA ALA A 213 11.93 24.11 19.97
C ALA A 213 10.93 22.94 19.96
N GLN A 214 9.65 23.19 19.69
CA GLN A 214 8.60 22.18 19.54
C GLN A 214 8.90 21.23 18.38
N ALA A 215 9.33 21.75 17.23
CA ALA A 215 9.72 20.92 16.08
C ALA A 215 10.87 19.96 16.44
N ARG A 216 11.88 20.44 17.18
CA ARG A 216 13.01 19.61 17.62
C ARG A 216 12.59 18.53 18.64
N GLU A 217 11.71 18.87 19.57
CA GLU A 217 11.17 17.92 20.56
C GLU A 217 10.31 16.85 19.84
N TRP A 218 9.44 17.28 18.93
CA TRP A 218 8.65 16.37 18.10
C TRP A 218 9.54 15.43 17.28
N LEU A 219 10.61 15.96 16.65
CA LEU A 219 11.56 15.16 15.88
C LEU A 219 12.26 14.12 16.75
N ALA A 220 12.67 14.48 17.97
CA ALA A 220 13.32 13.56 18.88
C ALA A 220 12.40 12.39 19.27
N HIS A 221 11.11 12.67 19.55
CA HIS A 221 10.10 11.65 19.80
C HIS A 221 9.85 10.79 18.55
N ALA A 222 9.65 11.42 17.39
CA ALA A 222 9.41 10.71 16.13
C ALA A 222 10.58 9.79 15.75
N TYR A 223 11.82 10.25 15.95
CA TYR A 223 13.03 9.43 15.75
C TYR A 223 13.03 8.20 16.67
N ALA A 224 12.76 8.39 17.96
CA ALA A 224 12.73 7.28 18.92
C ALA A 224 11.66 6.23 18.54
N MET A 225 10.47 6.66 18.11
CA MET A 225 9.41 5.76 17.64
C MET A 225 9.79 5.09 16.33
N ALA A 226 10.41 5.80 15.38
CA ALA A 226 10.89 5.19 14.15
C ALA A 226 11.97 4.13 14.39
N VAL A 227 12.87 4.31 15.34
CA VAL A 227 13.84 3.28 15.76
C VAL A 227 13.13 2.06 16.35
N LYS A 228 12.10 2.27 17.18
CA LYS A 228 11.29 1.16 17.75
C LYS A 228 10.55 0.40 16.63
N ASP A 229 9.94 1.10 15.68
CA ASP A 229 9.23 0.49 14.55
C ASP A 229 10.19 -0.31 13.64
N HIS A 230 11.37 0.25 13.33
CA HIS A 230 12.40 -0.45 12.56
C HIS A 230 12.79 -1.79 13.19
N ALA A 231 12.82 -1.88 14.54
CA ALA A 231 13.17 -3.11 15.23
C ALA A 231 12.19 -4.28 14.94
N THR A 232 10.95 -4.00 14.51
CA THR A 232 10.01 -5.02 14.06
C THR A 232 10.55 -5.79 12.85
N TRP A 233 11.12 -5.09 11.87
CA TRP A 233 11.69 -5.67 10.65
C TRP A 233 13.02 -6.42 10.87
N GLU A 234 13.63 -6.24 12.04
CA GLU A 234 14.86 -6.90 12.43
C GLU A 234 14.64 -8.20 13.25
N ARG A 235 13.40 -8.54 13.55
CA ARG A 235 13.07 -9.77 14.29
C ARG A 235 13.35 -11.01 13.47
N PRO A 236 13.64 -12.17 14.12
CA PRO A 236 13.95 -13.42 13.43
C PRO A 236 12.91 -13.80 12.37
N GLU A 237 11.62 -13.56 12.65
CA GLU A 237 10.51 -13.92 11.77
C GLU A 237 10.50 -13.09 10.48
N HIS A 238 10.97 -11.84 10.53
CA HIS A 238 11.12 -10.97 9.37
C HIS A 238 12.46 -11.14 8.64
N LYS A 239 13.35 -12.03 9.07
CA LYS A 239 14.61 -12.29 8.35
C LYS A 239 14.39 -13.23 7.16
N ALA A 240 14.95 -12.87 6.01
CA ALA A 240 15.03 -13.73 4.83
C ALA A 240 16.25 -14.68 4.93
N GLY A 241 16.22 -15.61 5.87
CA GLY A 241 17.33 -16.53 6.12
C GLY A 241 18.63 -15.81 6.48
N ALA A 242 19.75 -16.27 5.92
CA ALA A 242 21.09 -15.70 6.15
C ALA A 242 21.49 -14.60 5.15
N THR A 243 20.55 -14.05 4.38
CA THR A 243 20.84 -13.07 3.34
C THR A 243 21.19 -11.67 3.86
N GLY A 244 20.82 -11.36 5.09
CA GLY A 244 20.87 -9.99 5.63
C GLY A 244 19.71 -9.10 5.15
N LEU A 245 18.76 -9.68 4.40
CA LEU A 245 17.53 -9.02 3.91
C LEU A 245 16.34 -9.37 4.77
N ALA A 246 15.26 -8.59 4.62
CA ALA A 246 13.98 -8.83 5.28
C ALA A 246 12.98 -9.51 4.34
N ARG A 247 11.97 -10.16 4.95
CA ARG A 247 10.76 -10.69 4.32
C ARG A 247 9.50 -10.14 5.00
N TYR A 248 8.36 -10.25 4.35
CA TYR A 248 7.06 -10.04 4.99
C TYR A 248 6.68 -11.23 5.86
N TYR A 249 6.06 -10.96 7.00
CA TYR A 249 5.63 -11.97 7.96
C TYR A 249 4.56 -11.45 8.92
N ASP A 250 3.42 -12.17 9.02
CA ASP A 250 2.35 -11.87 10.00
C ASP A 250 2.44 -12.89 11.16
N TYR A 251 2.40 -12.42 12.40
CA TYR A 251 2.48 -13.25 13.62
C TYR A 251 1.18 -14.01 13.92
N GLY A 252 0.10 -13.78 13.16
CA GLY A 252 -1.15 -14.54 13.26
C GLY A 252 -1.03 -15.95 12.65
N THR A 253 -2.06 -16.77 12.84
CA THR A 253 -2.10 -18.14 12.33
C THR A 253 -3.40 -18.44 11.58
N GLY A 254 -3.33 -19.33 10.58
CA GLY A 254 -4.49 -19.71 9.77
C GLY A 254 -5.02 -18.58 8.86
N PRO A 255 -6.28 -18.66 8.42
CA PRO A 255 -6.88 -17.66 7.55
C PRO A 255 -6.91 -16.28 8.19
N VAL A 256 -6.85 -15.23 7.36
CA VAL A 256 -6.95 -13.86 7.84
C VAL A 256 -8.39 -13.50 8.24
N PRO A 257 -8.59 -12.79 9.35
CA PRO A 257 -9.94 -12.47 9.84
C PRO A 257 -10.75 -11.58 8.89
N GLU A 258 -10.11 -10.72 8.12
CA GLU A 258 -10.77 -9.84 7.16
C GLU A 258 -11.47 -10.58 6.01
N MET A 259 -11.16 -11.87 5.80
CA MET A 259 -11.83 -12.73 4.83
C MET A 259 -13.08 -13.42 5.39
N ALA A 260 -13.51 -13.07 6.60
CA ALA A 260 -14.71 -13.68 7.21
C ALA A 260 -16.00 -13.42 6.41
N ASP A 261 -16.06 -12.31 5.69
CA ASP A 261 -17.20 -11.93 4.86
C ASP A 261 -17.06 -12.41 3.39
N ASP A 262 -15.91 -12.98 2.99
CA ASP A 262 -15.70 -13.61 1.67
C ASP A 262 -15.55 -15.14 1.81
N ASP A 263 -16.66 -15.81 2.03
CA ASP A 263 -16.73 -17.27 2.22
C ASP A 263 -16.16 -18.06 1.01
N ALA A 264 -16.09 -17.45 -0.15
CA ALA A 264 -15.69 -18.11 -1.40
C ALA A 264 -14.18 -18.06 -1.65
N PHE A 265 -13.44 -17.10 -1.09
CA PHE A 265 -12.04 -16.85 -1.44
C PHE A 265 -11.17 -18.13 -1.30
N TYR A 266 -11.06 -18.67 -0.11
CA TYR A 266 -10.20 -19.85 0.12
C TYR A 266 -10.71 -21.12 -0.58
N VAL A 267 -12.03 -21.26 -0.74
CA VAL A 267 -12.64 -22.34 -1.53
C VAL A 267 -12.25 -22.22 -3.00
N ASN A 268 -12.25 -21.01 -3.56
CA ASN A 268 -11.84 -20.78 -4.95
C ASN A 268 -10.35 -21.03 -5.14
N VAL A 269 -9.51 -20.67 -4.17
CA VAL A 269 -8.08 -21.03 -4.19
C VAL A 269 -7.90 -22.55 -4.22
N ILE A 270 -8.59 -23.30 -3.36
CA ILE A 270 -8.52 -24.78 -3.36
C ILE A 270 -8.97 -25.35 -4.71
N ARG A 271 -10.10 -24.87 -5.26
CA ARG A 271 -10.59 -25.29 -6.59
C ARG A 271 -9.56 -25.04 -7.68
N TRP A 272 -8.95 -23.85 -7.67
CA TRP A 272 -7.93 -23.48 -8.65
C TRP A 272 -6.70 -24.40 -8.54
N LEU A 273 -6.19 -24.64 -7.34
CA LEU A 273 -5.05 -25.53 -7.09
C LEU A 273 -5.31 -26.97 -7.53
N ILE A 274 -6.53 -27.50 -7.31
CA ILE A 274 -6.93 -28.84 -7.79
C ILE A 274 -6.94 -28.88 -9.32
N ALA A 275 -7.43 -27.83 -9.96
CA ALA A 275 -7.49 -27.75 -11.43
C ALA A 275 -6.11 -27.50 -12.09
N HIS A 276 -5.11 -26.99 -11.33
CA HIS A 276 -3.80 -26.59 -11.85
C HIS A 276 -2.64 -27.22 -11.03
N PRO A 277 -2.54 -28.56 -10.93
CA PRO A 277 -1.64 -29.24 -10.00
C PRO A 277 -0.15 -29.03 -10.27
N HIS A 278 0.23 -28.48 -11.43
CA HIS A 278 1.63 -28.26 -11.84
C HIS A 278 2.02 -26.78 -11.96
N GLN A 279 1.21 -25.87 -11.43
CA GLN A 279 1.45 -24.43 -11.53
C GLN A 279 2.00 -23.80 -10.24
N GLY A 280 2.88 -24.49 -9.52
CA GLY A 280 3.64 -23.89 -8.42
C GLY A 280 2.95 -23.91 -7.05
N GLY A 281 1.83 -24.64 -6.92
CA GLY A 281 1.10 -24.82 -5.64
C GLY A 281 1.47 -26.12 -4.89
N ASP A 282 2.67 -26.67 -5.13
CA ASP A 282 3.11 -27.89 -4.47
C ASP A 282 3.15 -27.72 -2.94
N GLY A 283 2.46 -28.59 -2.22
CA GLY A 283 2.37 -28.55 -0.75
C GLY A 283 1.29 -27.59 -0.20
N PHE A 284 0.54 -26.85 -1.05
CA PHE A 284 -0.53 -25.98 -0.59
C PHE A 284 -1.82 -26.72 -0.21
N LEU A 285 -2.01 -27.95 -0.70
CA LEU A 285 -3.18 -28.76 -0.39
C LEU A 285 -2.84 -29.87 0.61
N VAL A 286 -3.66 -30.00 1.65
CA VAL A 286 -3.64 -31.11 2.61
C VAL A 286 -4.99 -31.82 2.57
N LYS A 287 -4.99 -33.16 2.73
CA LYS A 287 -6.24 -33.92 2.82
C LYS A 287 -6.99 -33.54 4.10
N GLY A 288 -8.30 -33.38 3.98
CA GLY A 288 -9.18 -33.07 5.10
C GLY A 288 -10.64 -33.20 4.72
N SER A 289 -11.46 -33.66 5.66
CA SER A 289 -12.93 -33.76 5.48
C SER A 289 -13.62 -32.42 5.73
N GLU A 290 -14.87 -32.32 5.26
CA GLU A 290 -15.72 -31.16 5.50
C GLU A 290 -16.02 -31.01 6.99
N HIS A 291 -16.34 -32.14 7.64
CA HIS A 291 -16.66 -32.22 9.07
C HIS A 291 -15.65 -33.15 9.76
N PRO A 292 -14.47 -32.63 10.15
CA PRO A 292 -13.43 -33.45 10.73
C PRO A 292 -13.83 -33.91 12.15
N ASP A 293 -13.53 -35.17 12.48
CA ASP A 293 -13.60 -35.66 13.85
C ASP A 293 -12.51 -35.03 14.75
N ALA A 294 -12.48 -35.39 16.01
CA ALA A 294 -11.54 -34.84 16.98
C ALA A 294 -10.06 -35.17 16.63
N ALA A 295 -9.78 -36.35 16.10
CA ALA A 295 -8.44 -36.76 15.73
C ALA A 295 -7.96 -36.01 14.46
N GLU A 296 -8.83 -35.91 13.47
CA GLU A 296 -8.56 -35.14 12.26
C GLU A 296 -8.43 -33.64 12.56
N SER A 297 -9.28 -33.10 13.43
CA SER A 297 -9.19 -31.70 13.87
C SER A 297 -7.85 -31.40 14.52
N ALA A 298 -7.36 -32.25 15.39
CA ALA A 298 -6.05 -32.11 16.01
C ALA A 298 -4.90 -32.14 14.98
N ARG A 299 -4.98 -33.04 13.99
CA ARG A 299 -4.02 -33.08 12.88
C ARG A 299 -4.08 -31.80 12.01
N LEU A 300 -5.29 -31.37 11.66
CA LEU A 300 -5.49 -30.15 10.83
C LEU A 300 -4.97 -28.89 11.52
N LYS A 301 -5.11 -28.77 12.83
CA LYS A 301 -4.54 -27.67 13.61
C LYS A 301 -3.02 -27.55 13.42
N MET A 302 -2.31 -28.65 13.19
CA MET A 302 -0.85 -28.67 12.97
C MET A 302 -0.46 -28.48 11.51
N THR A 303 -1.27 -28.96 10.56
CA THR A 303 -0.92 -29.00 9.13
C THR A 303 -1.66 -28.00 8.27
N SER A 304 -2.70 -27.36 8.78
CA SER A 304 -3.58 -26.40 8.12
C SER A 304 -3.93 -25.26 9.07
N CYS A 305 -5.14 -25.26 9.60
CA CYS A 305 -5.63 -24.30 10.59
C CYS A 305 -6.56 -24.97 11.60
N ASP A 306 -6.86 -24.28 12.70
CA ASP A 306 -7.78 -24.77 13.71
C ASP A 306 -9.24 -24.55 13.29
N VAL A 307 -9.90 -25.60 12.87
CA VAL A 307 -11.31 -25.58 12.39
C VAL A 307 -12.31 -25.14 13.48
N HIS A 308 -11.92 -25.16 14.74
CA HIS A 308 -12.75 -24.73 15.87
C HIS A 308 -12.49 -23.27 16.28
N ALA A 309 -11.34 -22.70 15.89
CA ALA A 309 -11.00 -21.33 16.25
C ALA A 309 -11.58 -20.28 15.28
N SER A 310 -11.91 -20.67 14.05
CA SER A 310 -12.34 -19.73 13.02
C SER A 310 -13.37 -20.35 12.07
N VAL A 311 -14.48 -19.63 11.89
CA VAL A 311 -15.50 -19.99 10.89
C VAL A 311 -14.88 -20.03 9.47
N VAL A 312 -13.93 -19.14 9.18
CA VAL A 312 -13.21 -19.10 7.90
C VAL A 312 -12.42 -20.39 7.70
N CYS A 313 -11.69 -20.84 8.72
CA CYS A 313 -10.97 -22.12 8.67
C CYS A 313 -11.93 -23.30 8.48
N MET A 314 -13.04 -23.33 9.21
CA MET A 314 -14.04 -24.38 9.07
C MET A 314 -14.59 -24.47 7.63
N LYS A 315 -14.90 -23.35 7.01
CA LYS A 315 -15.46 -23.26 5.65
C LYS A 315 -14.43 -23.47 4.53
N ALA A 316 -13.14 -23.29 4.78
CA ALA A 316 -12.06 -23.42 3.79
C ALA A 316 -11.79 -24.90 3.43
N TRP A 317 -12.78 -25.54 2.76
CA TRP A 317 -12.74 -26.92 2.33
C TRP A 317 -13.40 -27.08 0.94
N PHE A 318 -12.79 -27.93 0.11
CA PHE A 318 -13.38 -28.35 -1.16
C PHE A 318 -12.74 -29.64 -1.67
N GLY A 319 -13.57 -30.58 -2.15
CA GLY A 319 -13.11 -31.78 -2.88
C GLY A 319 -12.21 -32.72 -2.08
N GLY A 320 -12.31 -32.76 -0.76
CA GLY A 320 -11.45 -33.57 0.12
C GLY A 320 -10.15 -32.88 0.50
N PHE A 321 -10.01 -31.58 0.24
CA PHE A 321 -8.79 -30.82 0.52
C PHE A 321 -9.07 -29.55 1.32
N ARG A 322 -8.05 -29.14 2.07
CA ARG A 322 -7.90 -27.85 2.78
C ARG A 322 -6.57 -27.22 2.41
N LEU A 323 -6.41 -25.92 2.68
CA LEU A 323 -5.12 -25.25 2.49
C LEU A 323 -4.15 -25.61 3.60
N SER A 324 -2.88 -25.75 3.26
CA SER A 324 -1.82 -26.04 4.22
C SER A 324 -1.51 -24.82 5.10
N ARG A 325 -0.83 -25.09 6.22
CA ARG A 325 -0.30 -24.03 7.08
C ARG A 325 0.67 -23.11 6.33
N ASP A 326 1.54 -23.66 5.49
CA ASP A 326 2.49 -22.91 4.65
C ASP A 326 1.77 -21.94 3.73
N TYR A 327 0.65 -22.34 3.11
CA TYR A 327 -0.16 -21.43 2.31
C TYR A 327 -0.71 -20.27 3.16
N PHE A 328 -1.27 -20.54 4.34
CA PHE A 328 -1.80 -19.45 5.19
C PHE A 328 -0.71 -18.50 5.69
N GLU A 329 0.49 -18.98 5.99
CA GLU A 329 1.63 -18.12 6.33
C GLU A 329 2.00 -17.21 5.15
N GLY A 330 1.96 -17.74 3.92
CA GLY A 330 2.19 -16.96 2.71
C GLY A 330 1.09 -15.95 2.39
N ASP A 331 -0.19 -16.33 2.53
CA ASP A 331 -1.34 -15.43 2.35
C ASP A 331 -1.29 -14.26 3.35
N ARG A 332 -0.97 -14.52 4.62
CA ARG A 332 -0.78 -13.50 5.64
C ARG A 332 0.38 -12.55 5.32
N ALA A 333 1.52 -13.09 4.91
CA ALA A 333 2.68 -12.30 4.50
C ALA A 333 2.39 -11.46 3.23
N MET A 334 1.61 -12.00 2.28
CA MET A 334 1.16 -11.25 1.11
C MET A 334 0.35 -10.02 1.53
N ARG A 335 -0.55 -10.17 2.49
CA ARG A 335 -1.38 -9.05 2.96
C ARG A 335 -0.59 -8.00 3.74
N GLU A 336 0.49 -8.40 4.45
CA GLU A 336 1.44 -7.44 5.01
C GLU A 336 2.14 -6.63 3.92
N SER A 337 2.37 -7.24 2.75
CA SER A 337 3.01 -6.57 1.62
C SER A 337 2.14 -5.49 0.95
N GLY A 338 0.83 -5.54 1.15
CA GLY A 338 -0.15 -4.66 0.49
C GLY A 338 -0.44 -5.02 -0.97
N PHE A 339 0.19 -6.08 -1.55
CA PHE A 339 -0.01 -6.51 -2.94
C PHE A 339 -0.93 -7.74 -3.01
N ASP A 340 -2.15 -7.63 -2.49
CA ASP A 340 -3.08 -8.73 -2.23
C ASP A 340 -4.37 -8.71 -3.10
N PRO A 341 -4.63 -9.79 -3.90
CA PRO A 341 -3.71 -10.85 -4.29
C PRO A 341 -3.00 -10.60 -5.63
N SER A 342 -1.87 -11.30 -5.82
CA SER A 342 -1.15 -11.41 -7.09
C SER A 342 -0.57 -12.81 -7.26
N ASN A 343 0.03 -13.14 -8.42
CA ASN A 343 0.80 -14.36 -8.61
C ASN A 343 2.32 -14.15 -8.49
N ARG A 344 2.74 -12.99 -7.97
CA ARG A 344 4.16 -12.61 -7.82
C ARG A 344 5.00 -13.67 -7.10
N PHE A 345 4.46 -14.29 -6.07
CA PHE A 345 5.13 -15.30 -5.25
C PHE A 345 4.41 -16.66 -5.33
N GLY A 346 4.20 -17.15 -6.54
CA GLY A 346 3.43 -18.35 -6.81
C GLY A 346 1.91 -18.10 -6.76
N PRO A 347 1.10 -19.16 -6.90
CA PRO A 347 -0.36 -19.02 -6.96
C PRO A 347 -0.90 -18.24 -5.76
N PHE A 348 -1.65 -17.16 -6.05
CA PHE A 348 -2.22 -16.25 -5.05
C PHE A 348 -1.17 -15.71 -4.05
N SER A 349 0.09 -15.62 -4.47
CA SER A 349 1.24 -15.24 -3.63
C SER A 349 1.41 -16.07 -2.33
N GLY A 350 0.97 -17.30 -2.33
CA GLY A 350 1.04 -18.20 -1.16
C GLY A 350 2.46 -18.54 -0.68
N LEU A 351 3.52 -18.14 -1.41
CA LEU A 351 4.93 -18.29 -1.00
C LEU A 351 5.57 -16.97 -0.56
N THR A 352 4.82 -15.90 -0.33
CA THR A 352 5.38 -14.56 -0.01
C THR A 352 6.41 -14.63 1.12
N HIS A 353 6.16 -15.40 2.17
CA HIS A 353 7.05 -15.56 3.33
C HIS A 353 8.37 -16.30 3.01
N HIS A 354 8.52 -16.88 1.82
CA HIS A 354 9.76 -17.51 1.34
C HIS A 354 10.67 -16.53 0.58
N PHE A 355 10.23 -15.29 0.35
CA PHE A 355 10.98 -14.36 -0.48
C PHE A 355 11.55 -13.18 0.31
N ALA A 356 12.73 -12.71 -0.13
CA ALA A 356 13.22 -11.38 0.15
C ALA A 356 12.74 -10.45 -0.99
N PRO A 357 11.68 -9.63 -0.78
CA PRO A 357 11.14 -8.80 -1.85
C PRO A 357 11.99 -7.57 -2.12
N VAL A 358 12.06 -7.15 -3.39
CA VAL A 358 12.74 -5.91 -3.80
C VAL A 358 12.12 -4.70 -3.11
N CYS A 359 10.78 -4.60 -3.10
CA CYS A 359 10.08 -3.46 -2.50
C CYS A 359 10.42 -3.28 -1.01
N LEU A 360 10.24 -4.32 -0.19
CA LEU A 360 10.49 -4.24 1.25
C LEU A 360 11.93 -3.82 1.55
N ASN A 361 12.90 -4.44 0.86
CA ASN A 361 14.30 -4.16 1.13
C ASN A 361 14.75 -2.79 0.61
N SER A 362 14.13 -2.27 -0.45
CA SER A 362 14.31 -0.89 -0.91
C SER A 362 13.74 0.11 0.09
N LEU A 363 12.53 -0.15 0.63
CA LEU A 363 11.91 0.67 1.66
C LEU A 363 12.73 0.69 2.95
N LEU A 364 13.22 -0.46 3.40
CA LEU A 364 14.06 -0.53 4.61
C LEU A 364 15.42 0.15 4.41
N TYR A 365 16.02 0.08 3.21
CA TYR A 365 17.19 0.89 2.90
C TYR A 365 16.88 2.39 3.02
N ARG A 366 15.77 2.84 2.45
CA ARG A 366 15.34 4.24 2.55
C ARG A 366 15.07 4.62 4.01
N TYR A 367 14.41 3.77 4.76
CA TYR A 367 14.14 3.94 6.18
C TYR A 367 15.43 4.17 6.98
N GLU A 368 16.45 3.35 6.75
CA GLU A 368 17.76 3.46 7.40
C GLU A 368 18.51 4.75 7.00
N ARG A 369 18.38 5.17 5.72
CA ARG A 369 18.91 6.47 5.25
C ARG A 369 18.17 7.66 5.85
N ASP A 370 16.87 7.55 6.02
CA ASP A 370 16.07 8.58 6.67
C ASP A 370 16.43 8.66 8.17
N LEU A 371 16.57 7.54 8.88
CA LEU A 371 17.04 7.52 10.28
C LEU A 371 18.44 8.15 10.43
N GLN A 372 19.35 7.88 9.51
CA GLN A 372 20.64 8.54 9.46
C GLN A 372 20.50 10.06 9.37
N HIS A 373 19.67 10.54 8.47
CA HIS A 373 19.43 11.97 8.27
C HIS A 373 18.78 12.63 9.50
N LEU A 374 17.76 11.97 10.09
CA LEU A 374 17.08 12.46 11.29
C LEU A 374 18.03 12.55 12.50
N ALA A 375 18.93 11.57 12.66
CA ALA A 375 19.97 11.60 13.68
C ALA A 375 20.92 12.80 13.50
N LEU A 376 21.33 13.13 12.26
CA LEU A 376 22.12 14.35 11.97
C LEU A 376 21.37 15.62 12.35
N LEU A 377 20.08 15.72 12.03
CA LEU A 377 19.24 16.88 12.39
C LEU A 377 19.11 17.05 13.91
N LEU A 378 19.17 15.94 14.66
CA LEU A 378 19.19 15.94 16.12
C LEU A 378 20.58 16.23 16.72
N GLY A 379 21.64 16.18 15.89
CA GLY A 379 23.03 16.38 16.33
C GLY A 379 23.66 15.12 16.92
N ASP A 380 23.15 13.94 16.58
CA ASP A 380 23.69 12.65 17.02
C ASP A 380 24.52 11.99 15.91
N ASP A 381 25.80 12.37 15.82
CA ASP A 381 26.74 11.84 14.83
C ASP A 381 26.98 10.34 15.01
N ARG A 382 26.88 9.81 16.24
CA ARG A 382 27.09 8.39 16.52
C ARG A 382 25.96 7.54 15.94
N GLU A 383 24.72 7.92 16.20
CA GLU A 383 23.56 7.25 15.66
C GLU A 383 23.50 7.42 14.13
N SER A 384 23.83 8.59 13.60
CA SER A 384 23.96 8.78 12.16
C SER A 384 24.95 7.81 11.53
N ALA A 385 26.15 7.66 12.08
CA ALA A 385 27.14 6.70 11.61
C ALA A 385 26.68 5.24 11.77
N HIS A 386 25.88 4.93 12.79
CA HIS A 386 25.28 3.63 12.97
C HIS A 386 24.31 3.28 11.81
N TRP A 387 23.38 4.17 11.50
CA TRP A 387 22.39 3.96 10.44
C TRP A 387 23.01 3.96 9.04
N ASP A 388 24.05 4.77 8.81
CA ASP A 388 24.79 4.73 7.55
C ASP A 388 25.41 3.34 7.30
N ARG A 389 26.05 2.73 8.30
CA ARG A 389 26.59 1.35 8.18
C ARG A 389 25.48 0.32 7.91
N ARG A 390 24.32 0.47 8.53
CA ARG A 390 23.18 -0.45 8.30
C ARG A 390 22.66 -0.33 6.88
N ALA A 391 22.43 0.89 6.40
CA ALA A 391 21.98 1.14 5.03
C ALA A 391 22.98 0.59 4.00
N GLN A 392 24.30 0.79 4.21
CA GLN A 392 25.35 0.25 3.35
C GLN A 392 25.33 -1.29 3.34
N ALA A 393 25.17 -1.93 4.50
CA ALA A 393 25.09 -3.39 4.60
C ALA A 393 23.85 -3.94 3.86
N ARG A 394 22.70 -3.28 3.99
CA ARG A 394 21.47 -3.65 3.27
C ARG A 394 21.64 -3.45 1.77
N ALA A 395 22.20 -2.32 1.32
CA ALA A 395 22.48 -2.08 -0.09
C ALA A 395 23.39 -3.18 -0.68
N ALA A 396 24.46 -3.56 0.04
CA ALA A 396 25.34 -4.64 -0.39
C ALA A 396 24.60 -6.00 -0.50
N ALA A 397 23.69 -6.30 0.44
CA ALA A 397 22.88 -7.51 0.38
C ALA A 397 21.88 -7.47 -0.79
N ILE A 398 21.24 -6.32 -1.04
CA ILE A 398 20.36 -6.12 -2.21
C ILE A 398 21.14 -6.35 -3.52
N GLN A 399 22.32 -5.75 -3.65
CA GLN A 399 23.16 -5.95 -4.83
C GLN A 399 23.56 -7.42 -5.04
N ARG A 400 23.82 -8.13 -3.95
CA ARG A 400 24.25 -9.53 -4.01
C ARG A 400 23.11 -10.49 -4.37
N TYR A 401 21.93 -10.30 -3.83
CA TYR A 401 20.84 -11.29 -3.90
C TYR A 401 19.70 -10.89 -4.84
N LEU A 402 19.45 -9.59 -5.01
CA LEU A 402 18.31 -9.12 -5.80
C LEU A 402 18.69 -8.58 -7.18
N TRP A 403 19.97 -8.16 -7.42
CA TRP A 403 20.39 -7.67 -8.73
C TRP A 403 20.71 -8.81 -9.69
N ARG A 404 19.97 -8.90 -10.78
CA ARG A 404 20.20 -9.86 -11.88
C ARG A 404 20.98 -9.16 -13.00
N ALA A 405 22.31 -9.21 -12.93
CA ALA A 405 23.19 -8.49 -13.88
C ALA A 405 22.97 -8.90 -15.34
N LYS A 406 22.64 -10.19 -15.58
CA LYS A 406 22.37 -10.72 -16.92
C LYS A 406 21.12 -10.11 -17.54
N ASP A 407 20.08 -9.93 -16.74
CA ASP A 407 18.77 -9.45 -17.19
C ASP A 407 18.65 -7.93 -17.01
N GLY A 408 19.52 -7.31 -16.21
CA GLY A 408 19.56 -5.87 -15.97
C GLY A 408 18.42 -5.36 -15.08
N GLU A 409 17.92 -6.20 -14.18
CA GLU A 409 16.79 -5.87 -13.30
C GLU A 409 17.03 -6.25 -11.84
N PHE A 410 16.27 -5.65 -10.92
CA PHE A 410 16.13 -6.15 -9.56
C PHE A 410 14.95 -7.12 -9.51
N ALA A 411 15.16 -8.31 -8.97
CA ALA A 411 14.17 -9.37 -8.85
C ALA A 411 14.12 -9.92 -7.43
N ASP A 412 12.94 -10.38 -6.99
CA ASP A 412 12.74 -10.99 -5.69
C ASP A 412 13.55 -12.28 -5.55
N PHE A 413 14.04 -12.56 -4.35
CA PHE A 413 14.89 -13.72 -4.07
C PHE A 413 14.19 -14.72 -3.16
N ASP A 414 13.93 -15.92 -3.68
CA ASP A 414 13.48 -17.08 -2.90
C ASP A 414 14.67 -17.61 -2.08
N PHE A 415 14.75 -17.22 -0.82
CA PHE A 415 15.86 -17.61 0.04
C PHE A 415 15.77 -19.06 0.51
N THR A 416 14.61 -19.72 0.39
CA THR A 416 14.42 -21.13 0.74
C THR A 416 14.97 -22.06 -0.34
N ARG A 417 14.92 -21.61 -1.61
CA ARG A 417 15.43 -22.34 -2.79
C ARG A 417 16.70 -21.72 -3.37
N ALA A 418 17.21 -20.64 -2.77
CA ALA A 418 18.40 -19.91 -3.18
C ALA A 418 18.38 -19.49 -4.68
N ARG A 419 17.26 -18.95 -5.16
CA ARG A 419 17.06 -18.51 -6.54
C ARG A 419 16.29 -17.22 -6.64
N THR A 420 16.59 -16.41 -7.64
CA THR A 420 15.81 -15.21 -7.99
C THR A 420 14.53 -15.59 -8.72
N SER A 421 13.47 -14.82 -8.48
CA SER A 421 12.22 -14.91 -9.22
C SER A 421 12.44 -14.54 -10.69
N THR A 422 11.65 -15.14 -11.57
CA THR A 422 11.56 -14.77 -12.99
C THR A 422 10.26 -14.01 -13.29
N TYR A 423 9.44 -13.75 -12.27
CA TYR A 423 8.21 -12.99 -12.41
C TYR A 423 8.53 -11.50 -12.45
N ALA A 424 8.36 -10.89 -13.62
CA ALA A 424 8.61 -9.47 -13.79
C ALA A 424 7.53 -8.65 -13.04
N TYR A 425 7.97 -7.78 -12.13
CA TYR A 425 7.07 -7.01 -11.29
C TYR A 425 7.55 -5.56 -11.15
N VAL A 426 6.64 -4.61 -11.18
CA VAL A 426 6.93 -3.16 -11.24
C VAL A 426 7.80 -2.67 -10.06
N THR A 427 7.82 -3.40 -8.96
CA THR A 427 8.68 -3.09 -7.81
C THR A 427 10.17 -3.21 -8.08
N SER A 428 10.57 -3.75 -9.25
CA SER A 428 11.95 -3.65 -9.76
C SER A 428 12.44 -2.19 -9.91
N LEU A 429 11.51 -1.22 -9.97
CA LEU A 429 11.80 0.22 -10.03
C LEU A 429 11.94 0.90 -8.65
N TYR A 430 11.58 0.23 -7.54
CA TYR A 430 11.69 0.76 -6.17
C TYR A 430 13.12 1.19 -5.78
N PRO A 431 14.19 0.50 -6.26
CA PRO A 431 15.58 0.93 -6.04
C PRO A 431 15.91 2.34 -6.56
N LEU A 432 15.22 2.81 -7.60
CA LEU A 432 15.34 4.19 -8.09
C LEU A 432 14.78 5.19 -7.07
N TRP A 433 13.58 4.95 -6.57
CA TRP A 433 12.97 5.79 -5.54
C TRP A 433 13.77 5.77 -4.24
N ALA A 434 14.26 4.62 -3.84
CA ALA A 434 15.09 4.47 -2.64
C ALA A 434 16.47 5.13 -2.77
N GLY A 435 16.99 5.34 -3.98
CA GLY A 435 18.19 6.11 -4.28
C GLY A 435 19.50 5.33 -4.15
N PHE A 436 19.50 4.01 -4.28
CA PHE A 436 20.74 3.21 -4.19
C PHE A 436 21.14 2.50 -5.50
N ALA A 437 20.31 2.52 -6.54
CA ALA A 437 20.69 1.99 -7.84
C ALA A 437 21.88 2.80 -8.42
N THR A 438 22.84 2.12 -9.01
CA THR A 438 23.89 2.82 -9.75
C THR A 438 23.33 3.45 -11.02
N ARG A 439 24.04 4.42 -11.61
CA ARG A 439 23.60 5.04 -12.86
C ARG A 439 23.44 4.02 -13.99
N GLU A 440 24.32 3.03 -14.07
CA GLU A 440 24.22 1.93 -15.05
C GLU A 440 22.97 1.09 -14.81
N GLN A 441 22.68 0.74 -13.56
CA GLN A 441 21.48 -0.01 -13.20
C GLN A 441 20.23 0.79 -13.54
N ALA A 442 20.20 2.08 -13.22
CA ALA A 442 19.09 2.96 -13.52
C ALA A 442 18.81 3.04 -15.04
N THR A 443 19.85 3.13 -15.87
CA THR A 443 19.70 3.12 -17.35
C THR A 443 19.15 1.77 -17.84
N LYS A 444 19.56 0.65 -17.23
CA LYS A 444 19.01 -0.67 -17.60
C LYS A 444 17.53 -0.79 -17.22
N LEU A 445 17.15 -0.32 -16.03
CA LEU A 445 15.75 -0.32 -15.58
C LEU A 445 14.87 0.57 -16.47
N GLU A 446 15.36 1.77 -16.84
CA GLU A 446 14.65 2.67 -17.74
C GLU A 446 14.42 2.02 -19.11
N SER A 447 15.43 1.38 -19.68
CA SER A 447 15.29 0.68 -20.98
C SER A 447 14.29 -0.49 -20.98
N GLN A 448 13.82 -0.93 -19.81
CA GLN A 448 12.87 -2.02 -19.63
C GLN A 448 11.46 -1.54 -19.20
N LEU A 449 11.21 -0.25 -19.20
CA LEU A 449 9.89 0.30 -18.85
C LEU A 449 8.74 -0.30 -19.67
N ASN A 450 9.00 -0.68 -20.92
CA ASN A 450 8.05 -1.34 -21.81
C ASN A 450 7.50 -2.68 -21.26
N LEU A 451 8.16 -3.31 -20.29
CA LEU A 451 7.62 -4.49 -19.61
C LEU A 451 6.33 -4.16 -18.84
N PHE A 452 6.22 -2.94 -18.31
CA PHE A 452 5.12 -2.51 -17.45
C PHE A 452 4.30 -1.38 -18.06
N GLU A 453 4.88 -0.55 -18.91
CA GLU A 453 4.22 0.62 -19.48
C GLU A 453 3.07 0.21 -20.41
N ARG A 454 1.90 0.81 -20.16
CA ARG A 454 0.66 0.64 -20.90
C ARG A 454 0.10 2.01 -21.25
N PRO A 455 -0.91 2.11 -22.12
CA PRO A 455 -1.50 3.40 -22.50
C PRO A 455 -1.98 4.24 -21.32
N GLY A 456 -2.36 3.62 -20.21
CA GLY A 456 -2.89 4.30 -19.03
C GLY A 456 -1.94 4.35 -17.82
N GLY A 457 -0.64 4.16 -18.00
CA GLY A 457 0.35 4.16 -16.92
C GLY A 457 1.08 2.80 -16.79
N LEU A 458 1.62 2.50 -15.59
CA LEU A 458 2.33 1.25 -15.35
C LEU A 458 1.39 0.19 -14.79
N SER A 459 1.40 -1.01 -15.42
CA SER A 459 0.80 -2.22 -14.85
C SER A 459 1.69 -2.81 -13.76
N MET A 460 1.10 -3.60 -12.86
CA MET A 460 1.84 -4.21 -11.74
C MET A 460 2.81 -5.29 -12.20
N SER A 461 2.44 -6.06 -13.21
CA SER A 461 3.27 -7.10 -13.83
C SER A 461 3.11 -7.08 -15.35
N ASN A 462 3.83 -7.94 -16.05
CA ASN A 462 3.66 -8.18 -17.48
C ASN A 462 2.84 -9.46 -17.76
N THR A 463 2.15 -9.98 -16.76
CA THR A 463 1.39 -11.23 -16.84
C THR A 463 -0.04 -11.03 -16.35
N ASN A 464 -1.01 -11.25 -17.22
CA ASN A 464 -2.41 -11.18 -16.86
C ASN A 464 -2.85 -12.49 -16.19
N THR A 465 -3.11 -12.43 -14.89
CA THR A 465 -3.58 -13.57 -14.09
C THR A 465 -5.05 -13.45 -13.69
N GLY A 466 -5.67 -12.32 -13.97
CA GLY A 466 -7.00 -11.96 -13.49
C GLY A 466 -7.03 -11.52 -12.01
N LEU A 467 -5.87 -11.47 -11.33
CA LEU A 467 -5.74 -10.96 -9.95
C LEU A 467 -5.49 -9.46 -9.95
N GLN A 468 -5.98 -8.77 -8.92
CA GLN A 468 -6.02 -7.29 -8.92
C GLN A 468 -4.66 -6.59 -8.82
N TRP A 469 -3.60 -7.29 -8.39
CA TRP A 469 -2.24 -6.76 -8.33
C TRP A 469 -1.32 -7.33 -9.41
N ASP A 470 -1.90 -7.79 -10.52
CA ASP A 470 -1.20 -8.18 -11.74
C ASP A 470 -1.73 -7.38 -12.96
N GLU A 471 -1.19 -7.63 -14.17
CA GLU A 471 -1.71 -7.02 -15.39
C GLU A 471 -3.20 -7.39 -15.60
N PRO A 472 -4.06 -6.49 -16.07
CA PRO A 472 -3.78 -5.16 -16.64
C PRO A 472 -3.91 -4.00 -15.65
N PHE A 473 -3.84 -4.26 -14.35
CA PHE A 473 -4.14 -3.24 -13.35
C PHE A 473 -2.93 -2.41 -12.97
N GLY A 474 -3.14 -1.09 -12.90
CA GLY A 474 -2.20 -0.10 -12.40
C GLY A 474 -2.76 0.57 -11.14
N TRP A 475 -1.86 0.82 -10.19
CA TRP A 475 -2.16 1.37 -8.89
C TRP A 475 -1.35 2.64 -8.66
N ALA A 476 -1.99 3.66 -8.11
CA ALA A 476 -1.37 4.95 -7.87
C ALA A 476 -0.04 4.86 -7.09
N PRO A 477 0.08 4.08 -6.00
CA PRO A 477 1.34 3.91 -5.27
C PRO A 477 2.51 3.46 -6.13
N ALA A 478 2.32 2.43 -6.94
CA ALA A 478 3.39 1.87 -7.76
C ALA A 478 3.80 2.83 -8.89
N ASN A 479 2.81 3.50 -9.52
CA ASN A 479 3.07 4.51 -10.53
C ASN A 479 3.86 5.69 -9.94
N TRP A 480 3.47 6.20 -8.77
CA TRP A 480 4.19 7.29 -8.09
C TRP A 480 5.64 6.92 -7.74
N ILE A 481 5.86 5.75 -7.13
CA ILE A 481 7.22 5.30 -6.77
C ILE A 481 8.12 5.22 -8.00
N ALA A 482 7.61 4.69 -9.12
CA ALA A 482 8.36 4.61 -10.36
C ALA A 482 8.64 5.99 -10.96
N VAL A 483 7.63 6.85 -11.06
CA VAL A 483 7.74 8.22 -11.60
C VAL A 483 8.71 9.06 -10.76
N ALA A 484 8.57 9.06 -9.44
CA ALA A 484 9.46 9.79 -8.55
C ALA A 484 10.91 9.26 -8.63
N GLY A 485 11.09 7.94 -8.74
CA GLY A 485 12.40 7.32 -8.92
C GLY A 485 13.06 7.71 -10.24
N LEU A 486 12.35 7.58 -11.37
CA LEU A 486 12.83 7.99 -12.69
C LEU A 486 13.19 9.48 -12.72
N HIS A 487 12.33 10.34 -12.17
CA HIS A 487 12.59 11.77 -12.10
C HIS A 487 13.86 12.09 -11.29
N ALA A 488 14.06 11.45 -10.14
CA ALA A 488 15.24 11.62 -9.29
C ALA A 488 16.54 11.22 -10.00
N TYR A 489 16.49 10.20 -10.86
CA TYR A 489 17.63 9.77 -11.68
C TYR A 489 17.79 10.57 -12.97
N GLY A 490 16.95 11.57 -13.22
CA GLY A 490 17.05 12.48 -14.38
C GLY A 490 16.41 11.94 -15.67
N PHE A 491 15.65 10.84 -15.63
CA PHE A 491 14.81 10.35 -16.73
C PHE A 491 13.48 11.11 -16.75
N ARG A 492 13.58 12.44 -16.89
CA ARG A 492 12.43 13.35 -16.73
C ARG A 492 11.36 13.16 -17.79
N ALA A 493 11.76 12.84 -19.03
CA ALA A 493 10.82 12.62 -20.13
C ALA A 493 9.96 11.38 -19.88
N ASP A 494 10.57 10.28 -19.41
CA ASP A 494 9.85 9.05 -19.10
C ASP A 494 8.95 9.21 -17.87
N ALA A 495 9.46 9.89 -16.84
CA ALA A 495 8.67 10.23 -15.67
C ALA A 495 7.43 11.04 -16.01
N ALA A 496 7.57 12.09 -16.83
CA ALA A 496 6.47 12.94 -17.28
C ALA A 496 5.46 12.18 -18.14
N ARG A 497 5.93 11.36 -19.08
CA ARG A 497 5.09 10.54 -19.96
C ARG A 497 4.24 9.54 -19.17
N ILE A 498 4.84 8.82 -18.21
CA ILE A 498 4.12 7.85 -17.38
C ILE A 498 3.11 8.57 -16.49
N ALA A 499 3.48 9.71 -15.90
CA ALA A 499 2.58 10.53 -15.10
C ALA A 499 1.38 11.02 -15.95
N GLU A 500 1.61 11.52 -17.16
CA GLU A 500 0.57 11.96 -18.08
C GLU A 500 -0.39 10.83 -18.47
N HIS A 501 0.15 9.64 -18.76
CA HIS A 501 -0.67 8.46 -19.06
C HIS A 501 -1.59 8.08 -17.89
N PHE A 502 -1.05 8.09 -16.67
CA PHE A 502 -1.83 7.74 -15.48
C PHE A 502 -2.88 8.81 -15.16
N ASP A 503 -2.51 10.10 -15.20
CA ASP A 503 -3.43 11.20 -14.96
C ASP A 503 -4.56 11.23 -15.99
N THR A 504 -4.25 11.01 -17.29
CA THR A 504 -5.26 10.88 -18.36
C THR A 504 -6.24 9.74 -18.08
N THR A 505 -5.76 8.62 -17.53
CA THR A 505 -6.61 7.49 -17.16
C THR A 505 -7.53 7.83 -15.97
N VAL A 506 -7.01 8.57 -14.99
CA VAL A 506 -7.82 9.06 -13.86
C VAL A 506 -8.88 10.04 -14.34
N ASP A 507 -8.53 11.00 -15.21
CA ASP A 507 -9.46 11.97 -15.80
C ASP A 507 -10.56 11.28 -16.62
N ALA A 508 -10.19 10.30 -17.45
CA ALA A 508 -11.17 9.52 -18.22
C ALA A 508 -12.13 8.73 -17.30
N GLY A 509 -11.62 8.16 -16.20
CA GLY A 509 -12.45 7.51 -15.19
C GLY A 509 -13.39 8.49 -14.49
N PHE A 510 -12.88 9.66 -14.12
CA PHE A 510 -13.65 10.72 -13.49
C PHE A 510 -14.73 11.28 -14.40
N ALA A 511 -14.42 11.54 -15.68
CA ALA A 511 -15.38 12.02 -16.68
C ALA A 511 -16.54 11.04 -16.89
N ALA A 512 -16.32 9.74 -16.69
CA ALA A 512 -17.34 8.72 -16.88
C ALA A 512 -18.43 8.70 -15.78
N ASP A 513 -18.06 8.97 -14.51
CA ASP A 513 -18.98 8.82 -13.38
C ASP A 513 -18.81 9.83 -12.24
N GLY A 514 -17.91 10.81 -12.39
CA GLY A 514 -17.65 11.85 -11.38
C GLY A 514 -16.94 11.34 -10.12
N THR A 515 -16.24 10.19 -10.20
CA THR A 515 -15.52 9.60 -9.05
C THR A 515 -14.09 9.19 -9.39
N ILE A 516 -13.21 9.26 -8.39
CA ILE A 516 -11.85 8.72 -8.48
C ILE A 516 -11.84 7.33 -7.85
N ARG A 517 -11.12 6.40 -8.46
CA ARG A 517 -11.11 4.99 -8.12
C ARG A 517 -9.82 4.55 -7.44
N GLU A 518 -9.89 3.40 -6.77
CA GLU A 518 -8.79 2.75 -6.09
C GLU A 518 -7.68 2.29 -7.06
N LYS A 519 -8.08 1.73 -8.19
CA LYS A 519 -7.21 1.15 -9.23
C LYS A 519 -7.81 1.32 -10.62
N TYR A 520 -6.98 1.18 -11.64
CA TYR A 520 -7.37 1.38 -13.03
C TYR A 520 -6.91 0.22 -13.91
N ASN A 521 -7.64 -0.05 -14.98
CA ASN A 521 -7.15 -0.88 -16.06
C ASN A 521 -6.28 -0.02 -16.98
N VAL A 522 -4.97 -0.04 -16.73
CA VAL A 522 -4.01 0.77 -17.49
C VAL A 522 -3.78 0.26 -18.90
N GLY A 523 -4.16 -1.01 -19.19
CA GLY A 523 -4.13 -1.55 -20.54
C GLY A 523 -5.17 -0.91 -21.47
N SER A 524 -6.36 -0.63 -20.95
CA SER A 524 -7.45 0.06 -21.67
C SER A 524 -7.57 1.55 -21.33
N GLY A 525 -6.83 2.06 -20.36
CA GLY A 525 -6.84 3.47 -19.96
C GLY A 525 -8.20 3.91 -19.36
N ASN A 526 -8.80 3.10 -18.48
CA ASN A 526 -10.09 3.40 -17.87
C ASN A 526 -10.27 2.75 -16.49
N ALA A 527 -11.40 3.05 -15.84
CA ALA A 527 -11.76 2.54 -14.51
C ALA A 527 -12.57 1.22 -14.55
N ASP A 528 -12.76 0.58 -15.73
CA ASP A 528 -13.48 -0.71 -15.84
C ASP A 528 -12.57 -1.86 -15.36
N VAL A 529 -12.74 -2.23 -14.11
CA VAL A 529 -11.92 -3.24 -13.43
C VAL A 529 -12.78 -4.48 -13.18
N LYS A 530 -12.40 -5.60 -13.81
CA LYS A 530 -12.98 -6.91 -13.57
C LYS A 530 -11.90 -7.84 -13.03
N VAL A 531 -12.04 -8.23 -11.76
CA VAL A 531 -11.13 -9.17 -11.11
C VAL A 531 -11.76 -10.54 -10.97
N SER A 532 -10.95 -11.59 -11.09
CA SER A 532 -11.43 -12.97 -10.97
C SER A 532 -11.63 -13.42 -9.53
N THR A 533 -10.93 -12.79 -8.59
CA THR A 533 -10.92 -13.16 -7.17
C THR A 533 -10.62 -11.92 -6.32
N GLY A 534 -11.26 -11.80 -5.16
CA GLY A 534 -11.20 -10.64 -4.28
C GLY A 534 -12.49 -9.84 -4.32
N TYR A 535 -12.50 -8.63 -3.72
CA TYR A 535 -13.69 -7.80 -3.80
C TYR A 535 -13.85 -7.22 -5.21
N THR A 536 -15.04 -7.44 -5.78
CA THR A 536 -15.36 -7.15 -7.18
C THR A 536 -15.62 -5.66 -7.45
N GLY A 537 -15.84 -4.86 -6.39
CA GLY A 537 -16.11 -3.43 -6.52
C GLY A 537 -14.82 -2.61 -6.54
N ASN A 538 -14.60 -1.80 -7.59
CA ASN A 538 -13.54 -0.80 -7.61
C ASN A 538 -13.95 0.35 -6.68
N GLN A 539 -13.25 0.53 -5.54
CA GLN A 539 -13.62 1.48 -4.52
C GLN A 539 -13.54 2.93 -5.01
N VAL A 540 -14.43 3.79 -4.52
CA VAL A 540 -14.56 5.19 -4.95
C VAL A 540 -14.00 6.14 -3.90
N GLY A 541 -13.60 7.35 -4.35
CA GLY A 541 -13.08 8.42 -3.50
C GLY A 541 -11.75 8.03 -2.86
N PHE A 542 -10.82 7.46 -3.65
CA PHE A 542 -9.66 6.81 -3.06
C PHE A 542 -8.50 7.76 -2.82
N GLY A 543 -8.14 7.93 -1.53
CA GLY A 543 -7.21 8.93 -1.03
C GLY A 543 -5.82 8.88 -1.67
N TRP A 544 -5.23 7.69 -1.88
CA TRP A 544 -3.91 7.61 -2.52
C TRP A 544 -3.94 8.00 -4.01
N THR A 545 -5.04 7.71 -4.74
CA THR A 545 -5.16 8.14 -6.14
C THR A 545 -5.30 9.65 -6.23
N ASN A 546 -6.14 10.25 -5.34
CA ASN A 546 -6.26 11.70 -5.21
C ASN A 546 -4.88 12.35 -5.00
N ALA A 547 -4.13 11.83 -4.04
CA ALA A 547 -2.81 12.34 -3.68
C ALA A 547 -1.78 12.20 -4.80
N VAL A 548 -1.71 11.03 -5.40
CA VAL A 548 -0.74 10.75 -6.48
C VAL A 548 -1.04 11.58 -7.71
N TYR A 549 -2.30 11.78 -8.06
CA TYR A 549 -2.70 12.69 -9.13
C TYR A 549 -2.15 14.11 -8.90
N LEU A 550 -2.35 14.67 -7.69
CA LEU A 550 -1.77 15.99 -7.34
C LEU A 550 -0.25 16.02 -7.49
N LYS A 551 0.43 14.96 -7.07
CA LYS A 551 1.89 14.88 -7.14
C LYS A 551 2.42 14.70 -8.57
N MET A 552 1.68 14.00 -9.42
CA MET A 552 2.06 13.82 -10.82
C MET A 552 1.92 15.12 -11.60
N GLN A 553 0.94 15.99 -11.28
CA GLN A 553 0.81 17.33 -11.86
C GLN A 553 2.03 18.24 -11.59
N GLU A 554 2.83 17.98 -10.56
CA GLU A 554 4.08 18.70 -10.32
C GLU A 554 5.21 18.27 -11.28
N ILE A 555 5.12 17.07 -11.86
CA ILE A 555 6.13 16.46 -12.74
C ILE A 555 5.81 16.68 -14.22
N VAL A 556 4.53 16.70 -14.57
CA VAL A 556 4.08 16.96 -15.95
C VAL A 556 4.40 18.42 -16.30
N PRO A 557 5.14 18.70 -17.39
CA PRO A 557 5.40 20.06 -17.80
C PRO A 557 4.10 20.82 -18.09
N LYS A 558 3.87 21.95 -17.41
CA LYS A 558 2.73 22.81 -17.73
C LYS A 558 2.90 23.28 -19.17
N SER A 559 1.93 22.99 -20.03
CA SER A 559 1.89 23.55 -21.37
C SER A 559 2.00 25.09 -21.26
N THR A 560 3.12 25.65 -21.70
CA THR A 560 3.25 27.10 -21.88
C THR A 560 2.33 27.46 -23.02
N ALA A 561 1.11 27.91 -22.71
CA ALA A 561 0.29 28.56 -23.70
C ALA A 561 1.14 29.72 -24.29
N PRO A 562 1.28 29.84 -25.60
CA PRO A 562 1.95 31.01 -26.17
C PRO A 562 1.12 32.24 -25.80
N ASN A 563 1.79 33.22 -25.12
CA ASN A 563 1.25 34.57 -24.88
C ASN A 563 0.86 35.25 -26.19
#